data_e32068741cf150d803e8c6b277d96b20
#
_entry.id   e32068741cf150d803e8c6b277d96b20
#
_cell.length_a   1.000
_cell.length_b   1.000
_cell.length_c   1.000
_cell.angle_alpha   90.00
_cell.angle_beta   90.00
_cell.angle_gamma   90.00
#
_symmetry.space_group_name_H-M   'P 1'
#
loop_
_entity.id
_entity.type
_entity.pdbx_description
1 polymer ?
#
loop_
_entity_poly.entity_id
_entity_poly.type
_entity_poly.pdbx_seq_one_letter_code
_entity_poly.pdbx_strand_id
1 'polypeptide(L)'
;MIGRVLLAALLAGIAAGLIMGAIQHVRLTPLILQAETYEQAEPMDHAAESWAPAEGWPRTLSTTVTAAMTGAAFAALLAGVSLLAGIPITRRNGAVWGLLGFLAVTLAPAAGLPPELPGMPAGDLAIRQIWWIGTIAATGAGLYLIATRSQIWAIAAAAVLIALPHVIGAPIAASHESAVPAGLAAAFAANAIAAGAVFWTLIGLFLGIAIDEFAKGVHAT
;
A
#
# COMPACT_ATOMS: atom_id res chain seq x y z
N MET A 1 -18.14 -20.73 5.38
CA MET A 1 -16.97 -20.55 4.50
C MET A 1 -16.47 -19.11 4.53
N ILE A 2 -17.27 -18.10 4.23
CA ILE A 2 -16.87 -16.67 4.21
C ILE A 2 -16.28 -16.20 5.55
N GLY A 3 -16.91 -16.53 6.70
CA GLY A 3 -16.41 -16.12 8.01
C GLY A 3 -14.99 -16.60 8.32
N ARG A 4 -14.59 -17.79 7.84
CA ARG A 4 -13.22 -18.31 8.00
C ARG A 4 -12.21 -17.55 7.14
N VAL A 5 -12.60 -17.21 5.93
CA VAL A 5 -11.75 -16.39 5.04
C VAL A 5 -11.54 -15.00 5.63
N LEU A 6 -12.60 -14.39 6.18
CA LEU A 6 -12.50 -13.11 6.87
C LEU A 6 -11.60 -13.20 8.12
N LEU A 7 -11.76 -14.24 8.94
CA LEU A 7 -10.90 -14.44 10.10
C LEU A 7 -9.44 -14.64 9.69
N ALA A 8 -9.19 -15.45 8.64
CA ALA A 8 -7.85 -15.63 8.08
C ALA A 8 -7.25 -14.30 7.62
N ALA A 9 -8.04 -13.48 6.91
CA ALA A 9 -7.61 -12.18 6.44
C ALA A 9 -7.28 -11.22 7.60
N LEU A 10 -8.14 -11.15 8.62
CA LEU A 10 -7.90 -10.32 9.79
C LEU A 10 -6.60 -10.72 10.50
N LEU A 11 -6.43 -12.01 10.82
CA LEU A 11 -5.24 -12.48 11.53
C LEU A 11 -3.96 -12.29 10.71
N ALA A 12 -4.00 -12.62 9.41
CA ALA A 12 -2.87 -12.45 8.52
C ALA A 12 -2.48 -10.96 8.36
N GLY A 13 -3.48 -10.10 8.17
CA GLY A 13 -3.28 -8.68 8.00
C GLY A 13 -2.78 -7.99 9.26
N ILE A 14 -3.32 -8.33 10.44
CA ILE A 14 -2.83 -7.81 11.73
C ILE A 14 -1.36 -8.24 11.94
N ALA A 15 -1.02 -9.51 11.72
CA ALA A 15 0.35 -10.00 11.87
C ALA A 15 1.34 -9.25 10.94
N ALA A 16 0.97 -9.09 9.67
CA ALA A 16 1.77 -8.31 8.71
C ALA A 16 1.88 -6.84 9.11
N GLY A 17 0.79 -6.25 9.61
CA GLY A 17 0.74 -4.86 10.05
C GLY A 17 1.59 -4.59 11.30
N LEU A 18 1.66 -5.51 12.25
CA LEU A 18 2.56 -5.39 13.42
C LEU A 18 4.03 -5.37 12.98
N ILE A 19 4.42 -6.23 12.03
CA ILE A 19 5.76 -6.22 11.45
C ILE A 19 6.02 -4.91 10.71
N MET A 20 5.02 -4.44 9.94
CA MET A 20 5.12 -3.15 9.24
C MET A 20 5.28 -1.98 10.22
N GLY A 21 4.58 -1.96 11.35
CA GLY A 21 4.74 -0.95 12.40
C GLY A 21 6.18 -0.88 12.92
N ALA A 22 6.83 -2.03 13.12
CA ALA A 22 8.23 -2.09 13.51
C ALA A 22 9.16 -1.55 12.40
N ILE A 23 8.91 -1.90 11.13
CA ILE A 23 9.66 -1.38 9.99
C ILE A 23 9.50 0.14 9.89
N GLN A 24 8.27 0.67 10.03
CA GLN A 24 8.00 2.10 10.01
C GLN A 24 8.75 2.82 11.13
N HIS A 25 8.72 2.30 12.34
CA HIS A 25 9.42 2.89 13.47
C HIS A 25 10.94 3.02 13.22
N VAL A 26 11.57 1.99 12.64
CA VAL A 26 13.03 1.96 12.44
C VAL A 26 13.47 2.70 11.18
N ARG A 27 12.68 2.63 10.09
CA ARG A 27 13.12 3.09 8.76
C ARG A 27 12.45 4.37 8.29
N LEU A 28 11.20 4.60 8.62
CA LEU A 28 10.41 5.72 8.09
C LEU A 28 10.27 6.86 9.10
N THR A 29 10.00 6.56 10.36
CA THR A 29 9.82 7.58 11.40
C THR A 29 11.03 8.53 11.52
N PRO A 30 12.30 8.08 11.48
CA PRO A 30 13.43 9.01 11.53
C PRO A 30 13.47 10.02 10.38
N LEU A 31 13.06 9.58 9.17
CA LEU A 31 13.03 10.44 7.99
C LEU A 31 11.87 11.44 8.07
N ILE A 32 10.74 11.05 8.63
CA ILE A 32 9.59 11.93 8.88
C ILE A 32 9.95 12.98 9.90
N LEU A 33 10.52 12.58 11.05
CA LEU A 33 10.97 13.52 12.10
C LEU A 33 12.00 14.52 11.58
N GLN A 34 12.89 14.07 10.70
CA GLN A 34 13.84 14.99 10.06
C GLN A 34 13.13 15.98 9.12
N ALA A 35 12.10 15.55 8.40
CA ALA A 35 11.34 16.45 7.51
C ALA A 35 10.53 17.48 8.31
N GLU A 36 9.95 17.12 9.44
CA GLU A 36 9.21 18.02 10.33
C GLU A 36 10.07 19.21 10.82
N THR A 37 11.40 19.06 10.90
CA THR A 37 12.29 20.19 11.26
C THR A 37 12.35 21.26 10.17
N TYR A 38 12.12 20.92 8.92
CA TYR A 38 12.06 21.87 7.81
C TYR A 38 10.69 22.54 7.70
N GLU A 39 9.61 21.82 8.02
CA GLU A 39 8.24 22.34 8.03
C GLU A 39 8.07 23.44 9.11
N GLN A 40 8.60 23.22 10.31
CA GLN A 40 8.54 24.20 11.41
C GLN A 40 9.35 25.49 11.15
N ALA A 41 10.27 25.48 10.20
CA ALA A 41 11.08 26.65 9.86
C ALA A 41 10.34 27.66 8.97
N GLU A 42 9.21 27.30 8.36
CA GLU A 42 8.40 28.23 7.57
C GLU A 42 7.29 28.85 8.43
N PRO A 43 7.06 30.20 8.36
CA PRO A 43 5.97 30.86 9.06
C PRO A 43 4.62 30.38 8.47
N MET A 44 3.96 29.45 9.12
CA MET A 44 2.61 29.05 8.71
C MET A 44 1.57 29.99 9.28
N ASP A 45 0.69 30.49 8.42
CA ASP A 45 -0.63 30.99 8.81
C ASP A 45 -1.32 29.88 9.59
N HIS A 46 -1.82 30.19 10.80
CA HIS A 46 -2.43 29.25 11.74
C HIS A 46 -3.69 28.56 11.16
N ALA A 47 -3.50 27.63 10.23
CA ALA A 47 -4.49 26.61 9.96
C ALA A 47 -4.56 25.73 11.21
N ALA A 48 -5.80 25.51 11.71
CA ALA A 48 -6.05 24.75 12.94
C ALA A 48 -5.15 23.53 13.02
N GLU A 49 -4.34 23.43 14.08
CA GLU A 49 -3.45 22.30 14.32
C GLU A 49 -4.25 20.98 14.18
N SER A 50 -3.96 20.20 13.16
CA SER A 50 -4.56 18.90 13.03
C SER A 50 -4.12 18.03 14.20
N TRP A 51 -5.08 17.33 14.84
CA TRP A 51 -4.74 16.45 15.95
C TRP A 51 -3.67 15.43 15.54
N ALA A 52 -2.61 15.34 16.34
CA ALA A 52 -1.54 14.37 16.19
C ALA A 52 -1.25 13.69 17.53
N PRO A 53 -0.88 12.40 17.55
CA PRO A 53 -0.42 11.77 18.77
C PRO A 53 0.87 12.41 19.28
N ALA A 54 1.01 12.53 20.62
CA ALA A 54 2.23 13.02 21.23
C ALA A 54 3.46 12.21 20.78
N GLU A 55 4.61 12.88 20.76
CA GLU A 55 5.87 12.24 20.39
C GLU A 55 6.24 11.05 21.28
N GLY A 56 7.14 10.20 20.80
CA GLY A 56 7.63 9.03 21.49
C GLY A 56 6.66 7.84 21.43
N TRP A 57 6.40 7.23 22.60
CA TRP A 57 5.61 6.01 22.69
C TRP A 57 4.17 6.12 22.14
N PRO A 58 3.41 7.21 22.41
CA PRO A 58 2.06 7.36 21.84
C PRO A 58 2.07 7.37 20.30
N ARG A 59 3.04 8.03 19.66
CA ARG A 59 3.19 8.05 18.21
C ARG A 59 3.50 6.66 17.66
N THR A 60 4.43 5.92 18.28
CA THR A 60 4.77 4.55 17.89
C THR A 60 3.58 3.62 17.99
N LEU A 61 2.81 3.71 19.08
CA LEU A 61 1.62 2.88 19.28
C LEU A 61 0.56 3.18 18.24
N SER A 62 0.24 4.45 18.00
CA SER A 62 -0.74 4.87 16.98
C SER A 62 -0.34 4.39 15.59
N THR A 63 0.93 4.55 15.21
CA THR A 63 1.46 4.06 13.93
C THR A 63 1.31 2.54 13.81
N THR A 64 1.66 1.80 14.87
CA THR A 64 1.57 0.32 14.86
C THR A 64 0.13 -0.15 14.77
N VAL A 65 -0.79 0.46 15.52
CA VAL A 65 -2.23 0.14 15.47
C VAL A 65 -2.79 0.43 14.08
N THR A 66 -2.48 1.60 13.52
CA THR A 66 -2.89 1.97 12.16
C THR A 66 -2.34 1.00 11.12
N ALA A 67 -1.08 0.59 11.23
CA ALA A 67 -0.48 -0.41 10.34
C ALA A 67 -1.18 -1.77 10.45
N ALA A 68 -1.55 -2.20 11.66
CA ALA A 68 -2.29 -3.45 11.89
C ALA A 68 -3.70 -3.39 11.27
N MET A 69 -4.42 -2.28 11.45
CA MET A 69 -5.75 -2.07 10.84
C MET A 69 -5.66 -2.02 9.31
N THR A 70 -4.68 -1.31 8.77
CA THR A 70 -4.41 -1.24 7.32
C THR A 70 -4.08 -2.63 6.76
N GLY A 71 -3.28 -3.40 7.48
CA GLY A 71 -2.95 -4.78 7.10
C GLY A 71 -4.19 -5.66 7.05
N ALA A 72 -5.06 -5.58 8.05
CA ALA A 72 -6.33 -6.31 8.08
C ALA A 72 -7.24 -5.93 6.90
N ALA A 73 -7.35 -4.63 6.58
CA ALA A 73 -8.14 -4.13 5.47
C ALA A 73 -7.59 -4.61 4.11
N PHE A 74 -6.28 -4.54 3.90
CA PHE A 74 -5.66 -4.99 2.65
C PHE A 74 -5.70 -6.52 2.49
N ALA A 75 -5.56 -7.29 3.58
CA ALA A 75 -5.74 -8.73 3.54
C ALA A 75 -7.18 -9.12 3.18
N ALA A 76 -8.17 -8.42 3.73
CA ALA A 76 -9.58 -8.60 3.39
C ALA A 76 -9.88 -8.23 1.94
N LEU A 77 -9.30 -7.12 1.44
CA LEU A 77 -9.37 -6.71 0.03
C LEU A 77 -8.79 -7.80 -0.87
N LEU A 78 -7.60 -8.29 -0.57
CA LEU A 78 -6.93 -9.33 -1.36
C LEU A 78 -7.73 -10.63 -1.39
N ALA A 79 -8.28 -11.04 -0.24
CA ALA A 79 -9.19 -12.18 -0.14
C ALA A 79 -10.47 -11.97 -0.98
N GLY A 80 -11.06 -10.78 -0.92
CA GLY A 80 -12.22 -10.41 -1.74
C GLY A 80 -11.94 -10.48 -3.23
N VAL A 81 -10.81 -9.91 -3.68
CA VAL A 81 -10.37 -9.97 -5.09
C VAL A 81 -10.15 -11.43 -5.52
N SER A 82 -9.53 -12.26 -4.67
CA SER A 82 -9.34 -13.69 -4.94
C SER A 82 -10.66 -14.43 -5.16
N LEU A 83 -11.66 -14.15 -4.31
CA LEU A 83 -13.00 -14.74 -4.43
C LEU A 83 -13.71 -14.29 -5.72
N LEU A 84 -13.65 -13.00 -6.05
CA LEU A 84 -14.26 -12.44 -7.26
C LEU A 84 -13.58 -12.95 -8.54
N ALA A 85 -12.26 -13.08 -8.50
CA ALA A 85 -11.48 -13.60 -9.63
C ALA A 85 -11.63 -15.12 -9.82
N GLY A 86 -12.13 -15.84 -8.81
CA GLY A 86 -12.20 -17.31 -8.83
C GLY A 86 -10.81 -17.98 -8.76
N ILE A 87 -9.78 -17.26 -8.32
CA ILE A 87 -8.40 -17.77 -8.22
C ILE A 87 -8.04 -17.84 -6.73
N PRO A 88 -7.99 -19.04 -6.12
CA PRO A 88 -7.79 -19.16 -4.68
C PRO A 88 -6.38 -18.78 -4.25
N ILE A 89 -6.29 -18.07 -3.12
CA ILE A 89 -5.04 -17.84 -2.42
C ILE A 89 -4.71 -19.09 -1.59
N THR A 90 -3.47 -19.54 -1.72
CA THR A 90 -2.94 -20.73 -1.05
C THR A 90 -1.56 -20.43 -0.47
N ARG A 91 -1.02 -21.31 0.37
CA ARG A 91 0.35 -21.21 0.87
C ARG A 91 1.40 -21.11 -0.25
N ARG A 92 1.14 -21.75 -1.40
CA ARG A 92 2.09 -21.80 -2.52
C ARG A 92 2.12 -20.50 -3.34
N ASN A 93 1.00 -19.82 -3.46
CA ASN A 93 0.87 -18.62 -4.30
C ASN A 93 0.62 -17.32 -3.51
N GLY A 94 0.50 -17.39 -2.18
CA GLY A 94 0.19 -16.24 -1.35
C GLY A 94 1.19 -15.10 -1.52
N ALA A 95 2.48 -15.39 -1.56
CA ALA A 95 3.50 -14.35 -1.80
C ALA A 95 3.33 -13.67 -3.18
N VAL A 96 2.94 -14.42 -4.22
CA VAL A 96 2.66 -13.88 -5.56
C VAL A 96 1.44 -12.94 -5.49
N TRP A 97 0.36 -13.35 -4.79
CA TRP A 97 -0.79 -12.50 -4.56
C TRP A 97 -0.42 -11.20 -3.85
N GLY A 98 0.43 -11.28 -2.82
CA GLY A 98 0.95 -10.10 -2.14
C GLY A 98 1.73 -9.18 -3.08
N LEU A 99 2.65 -9.73 -3.87
CA LEU A 99 3.42 -8.95 -4.86
C LEU A 99 2.53 -8.31 -5.93
N LEU A 100 1.48 -8.99 -6.40
CA LEU A 100 0.51 -8.40 -7.33
C LEU A 100 -0.28 -7.26 -6.67
N GLY A 101 -0.64 -7.40 -5.39
CA GLY A 101 -1.22 -6.32 -4.59
C GLY A 101 -0.27 -5.13 -4.46
N PHE A 102 1.00 -5.37 -4.16
CA PHE A 102 2.04 -4.33 -4.14
C PHE A 102 2.17 -3.60 -5.48
N LEU A 103 2.24 -4.34 -6.58
CA LEU A 103 2.34 -3.77 -7.92
C LEU A 103 1.14 -2.87 -8.24
N ALA A 104 -0.08 -3.32 -7.95
CA ALA A 104 -1.29 -2.58 -8.29
C ALA A 104 -1.54 -1.39 -7.37
N VAL A 105 -1.39 -1.56 -6.04
CA VAL A 105 -1.85 -0.58 -5.05
C VAL A 105 -0.75 0.39 -4.62
N THR A 106 0.52 -0.04 -4.70
CA THR A 106 1.64 0.77 -4.23
C THR A 106 2.56 1.19 -5.37
N LEU A 107 3.13 0.24 -6.12
CA LEU A 107 4.21 0.55 -7.06
C LEU A 107 3.71 1.33 -8.29
N ALA A 108 2.62 0.89 -8.92
CA ALA A 108 2.10 1.57 -10.09
C ALA A 108 1.66 3.02 -9.76
N PRO A 109 0.87 3.29 -8.71
CA PRO A 109 0.60 4.67 -8.33
C PRO A 109 1.84 5.47 -7.94
N ALA A 110 2.81 4.87 -7.24
CA ALA A 110 4.04 5.56 -6.83
C ALA A 110 4.92 6.02 -8.02
N ALA A 111 4.75 5.42 -9.19
CA ALA A 111 5.45 5.87 -10.39
C ALA A 111 5.00 7.27 -10.87
N GLY A 112 3.77 7.71 -10.52
CA GLY A 112 3.27 9.04 -10.83
C GLY A 112 3.09 9.93 -9.59
N LEU A 113 2.74 9.32 -8.46
CA LEU A 113 2.58 9.99 -7.15
C LEU A 113 3.47 9.28 -6.12
N PRO A 114 4.78 9.56 -6.10
CA PRO A 114 5.69 8.96 -5.13
C PRO A 114 5.28 9.34 -3.69
N PRO A 115 5.64 8.53 -2.68
CA PRO A 115 5.46 8.89 -1.27
C PRO A 115 6.14 10.22 -0.95
N GLU A 116 5.40 11.12 -0.32
CA GLU A 116 5.84 12.48 0.03
C GLU A 116 6.02 12.61 1.54
N LEU A 117 6.95 13.47 1.95
CA LEU A 117 7.20 13.85 3.34
C LEU A 117 6.34 15.06 3.73
N PRO A 118 6.09 15.28 5.03
CA PRO A 118 5.52 16.54 5.52
C PRO A 118 6.31 17.75 5.00
N GLY A 119 5.63 18.86 4.73
CA GLY A 119 6.25 20.07 4.17
C GLY A 119 6.56 20.01 2.67
N MET A 120 6.27 18.92 1.99
CA MET A 120 6.37 18.88 0.53
C MET A 120 5.07 19.39 -0.12
N PRO A 121 5.17 20.15 -1.26
CA PRO A 121 4.00 20.63 -1.97
C PRO A 121 3.21 19.46 -2.57
N ALA A 122 1.90 19.45 -2.36
CA ALA A 122 1.00 18.44 -2.88
C ALA A 122 -0.06 19.05 -3.81
N GLY A 123 -0.48 18.32 -4.84
CA GLY A 123 -1.60 18.69 -5.69
C GLY A 123 -2.96 18.51 -4.99
N ASP A 124 -4.05 18.89 -5.68
CA ASP A 124 -5.41 18.72 -5.19
C ASP A 124 -5.69 17.26 -4.75
N LEU A 125 -6.15 17.09 -3.53
CA LEU A 125 -6.34 15.78 -2.91
C LEU A 125 -7.36 14.91 -3.67
N ALA A 126 -8.49 15.51 -4.10
CA ALA A 126 -9.55 14.76 -4.77
C ALA A 126 -9.08 14.24 -6.13
N ILE A 127 -8.38 15.07 -6.89
CA ILE A 127 -7.83 14.69 -8.20
C ILE A 127 -6.76 13.61 -8.04
N ARG A 128 -5.89 13.73 -7.04
CA ARG A 128 -4.88 12.71 -6.70
C ARG A 128 -5.52 11.37 -6.34
N GLN A 129 -6.59 11.38 -5.52
CA GLN A 129 -7.32 10.17 -5.14
C GLN A 129 -8.00 9.50 -6.34
N ILE A 130 -8.64 10.28 -7.22
CA ILE A 130 -9.27 9.75 -8.44
C ILE A 130 -8.23 9.09 -9.34
N TRP A 131 -7.10 9.77 -9.59
CA TRP A 131 -6.01 9.21 -10.39
C TRP A 131 -5.42 7.95 -9.76
N TRP A 132 -5.21 7.95 -8.43
CA TRP A 132 -4.68 6.80 -7.69
C TRP A 132 -5.60 5.59 -7.80
N ILE A 133 -6.92 5.77 -7.56
CA ILE A 133 -7.92 4.69 -7.69
C ILE A 133 -7.98 4.19 -9.14
N GLY A 134 -7.97 5.09 -10.12
CA GLY A 134 -7.96 4.74 -11.53
C GLY A 134 -6.73 3.90 -11.90
N THR A 135 -5.57 4.27 -11.40
CA THR A 135 -4.31 3.53 -11.61
C THR A 135 -4.36 2.13 -11.00
N ILE A 136 -4.88 1.99 -9.78
CA ILE A 136 -5.09 0.68 -9.13
C ILE A 136 -6.03 -0.19 -9.97
N ALA A 137 -7.18 0.36 -10.38
CA ALA A 137 -8.18 -0.39 -11.15
C ALA A 137 -7.62 -0.83 -12.51
N ALA A 138 -6.94 0.05 -13.22
CA ALA A 138 -6.35 -0.24 -14.52
C ALA A 138 -5.23 -1.28 -14.42
N THR A 139 -4.32 -1.12 -13.43
CA THR A 139 -3.24 -2.08 -13.18
C THR A 139 -3.79 -3.43 -12.75
N GLY A 140 -4.75 -3.45 -11.82
CA GLY A 140 -5.39 -4.68 -11.37
C GLY A 140 -6.10 -5.44 -12.51
N ALA A 141 -6.82 -4.72 -13.37
CA ALA A 141 -7.45 -5.30 -14.57
C ALA A 141 -6.41 -5.87 -15.55
N GLY A 142 -5.31 -5.15 -15.77
CA GLY A 142 -4.19 -5.62 -16.59
C GLY A 142 -3.57 -6.90 -16.04
N LEU A 143 -3.27 -6.94 -14.74
CA LEU A 143 -2.73 -8.12 -14.06
C LEU A 143 -3.71 -9.31 -14.13
N TYR A 144 -5.01 -9.06 -13.97
CA TYR A 144 -6.04 -10.08 -14.11
C TYR A 144 -6.08 -10.66 -15.53
N LEU A 145 -5.97 -9.83 -16.56
CA LEU A 145 -5.91 -10.30 -17.96
C LEU A 145 -4.68 -11.20 -18.19
N ILE A 146 -3.51 -10.79 -17.69
CA ILE A 146 -2.28 -11.60 -17.80
C ILE A 146 -2.43 -12.93 -17.07
N ALA A 147 -3.06 -12.94 -15.89
CA ALA A 147 -3.23 -14.13 -15.08
C ALA A 147 -4.24 -15.13 -15.65
N THR A 148 -5.23 -14.66 -16.43
CA THR A 148 -6.37 -15.48 -16.88
C THR A 148 -6.40 -15.75 -18.37
N ARG A 149 -5.59 -15.04 -19.18
CA ARG A 149 -5.60 -15.11 -20.64
C ARG A 149 -4.19 -15.32 -21.19
N SER A 150 -4.03 -16.26 -22.09
CA SER A 150 -2.73 -16.56 -22.72
C SER A 150 -2.59 -15.94 -24.13
N GLN A 151 -3.63 -15.30 -24.65
CA GLN A 151 -3.65 -14.73 -25.99
C GLN A 151 -2.85 -13.43 -26.05
N ILE A 152 -2.16 -13.19 -27.18
CA ILE A 152 -1.34 -12.00 -27.38
C ILE A 152 -2.12 -10.68 -27.24
N TRP A 153 -3.39 -10.66 -27.68
CA TRP A 153 -4.25 -9.49 -27.55
C TRP A 153 -4.48 -9.11 -26.08
N ALA A 154 -4.58 -10.12 -25.17
CA ALA A 154 -4.79 -9.87 -23.75
C ALA A 154 -3.55 -9.29 -23.11
N ILE A 155 -2.35 -9.72 -23.52
CA ILE A 155 -1.09 -9.14 -23.09
C ILE A 155 -0.98 -7.69 -23.57
N ALA A 156 -1.33 -7.42 -24.84
CA ALA A 156 -1.33 -6.06 -25.38
C ALA A 156 -2.35 -5.16 -24.65
N ALA A 157 -3.57 -5.65 -24.40
CA ALA A 157 -4.57 -4.90 -23.65
C ALA A 157 -4.12 -4.64 -22.20
N ALA A 158 -3.49 -5.59 -21.54
CA ALA A 158 -2.94 -5.44 -20.20
C ALA A 158 -1.84 -4.37 -20.17
N ALA A 159 -0.93 -4.37 -21.14
CA ALA A 159 0.11 -3.37 -21.25
C ALA A 159 -0.48 -1.96 -21.44
N VAL A 160 -1.51 -1.82 -22.30
CA VAL A 160 -2.24 -0.56 -22.47
C VAL A 160 -2.91 -0.11 -21.18
N LEU A 161 -3.63 -1.01 -20.48
CA LEU A 161 -4.29 -0.69 -19.22
C LEU A 161 -3.30 -0.20 -18.15
N ILE A 162 -2.17 -0.88 -18.00
CA ILE A 162 -1.14 -0.51 -17.01
C ILE A 162 -0.48 0.82 -17.38
N ALA A 163 -0.21 1.07 -18.66
CA ALA A 163 0.45 2.28 -19.11
C ALA A 163 -0.48 3.51 -19.16
N LEU A 164 -1.78 3.32 -19.39
CA LEU A 164 -2.73 4.40 -19.66
C LEU A 164 -2.77 5.49 -18.58
N PRO A 165 -2.83 5.20 -17.27
CA PRO A 165 -2.82 6.26 -16.25
C PRO A 165 -1.54 7.09 -16.28
N HIS A 166 -0.42 6.47 -16.61
CA HIS A 166 0.89 7.15 -16.68
C HIS A 166 1.03 8.01 -17.95
N VAL A 167 0.40 7.58 -19.06
CA VAL A 167 0.33 8.39 -20.29
C VAL A 167 -0.57 9.61 -20.10
N ILE A 168 -1.69 9.46 -19.37
CA ILE A 168 -2.56 10.58 -18.99
C ILE A 168 -1.81 11.55 -18.08
N GLY A 169 -0.92 11.05 -17.23
CA GLY A 169 -0.14 11.83 -16.27
C GLY A 169 -0.80 11.92 -14.90
N ALA A 170 0.04 11.89 -13.87
CA ALA A 170 -0.40 12.11 -12.50
C ALA A 170 -0.62 13.62 -12.24
N PRO A 171 -1.56 13.99 -11.37
CA PRO A 171 -1.77 15.38 -10.96
C PRO A 171 -0.58 15.85 -10.12
N ILE A 172 0.19 16.78 -10.65
CA ILE A 172 1.36 17.38 -9.99
C ILE A 172 0.95 18.60 -9.17
N ALA A 173 1.77 18.96 -8.16
CA ALA A 173 1.63 20.21 -7.44
C ALA A 173 1.87 21.42 -8.36
N ALA A 174 1.21 22.54 -8.05
CA ALA A 174 1.40 23.79 -8.79
C ALA A 174 2.80 24.40 -8.59
N SER A 175 3.46 24.11 -7.47
CA SER A 175 4.84 24.50 -7.17
C SER A 175 5.67 23.26 -6.89
N HIS A 176 6.96 23.32 -7.24
CA HIS A 176 7.95 22.28 -6.89
C HIS A 176 8.92 22.78 -5.81
N GLU A 177 8.72 23.99 -5.32
CA GLU A 177 9.55 24.54 -4.24
C GLU A 177 9.22 23.82 -2.92
N SER A 178 10.22 23.31 -2.23
CA SER A 178 10.10 22.62 -0.96
C SER A 178 11.33 22.92 -0.10
N ALA A 179 11.11 23.19 1.18
CA ALA A 179 12.18 23.28 2.16
C ALA A 179 12.84 21.92 2.44
N VAL A 180 12.15 20.82 2.15
CA VAL A 180 12.65 19.46 2.36
C VAL A 180 13.74 19.13 1.34
N PRO A 181 14.96 18.72 1.78
CA PRO A 181 16.03 18.36 0.86
C PRO A 181 15.65 17.20 -0.07
N ALA A 182 15.96 17.31 -1.37
CA ALA A 182 15.62 16.28 -2.38
C ALA A 182 16.20 14.91 -2.02
N GLY A 183 17.38 14.84 -1.40
CA GLY A 183 17.97 13.58 -0.94
C GLY A 183 17.14 12.90 0.16
N LEU A 184 16.55 13.69 1.09
CA LEU A 184 15.67 13.18 2.14
C LEU A 184 14.36 12.65 1.55
N ALA A 185 13.75 13.41 0.63
CA ALA A 185 12.54 13.00 -0.08
C ALA A 185 12.75 11.69 -0.86
N ALA A 186 13.85 11.57 -1.61
CA ALA A 186 14.20 10.37 -2.34
C ALA A 186 14.45 9.16 -1.42
N ALA A 187 15.15 9.37 -0.30
CA ALA A 187 15.39 8.32 0.70
C ALA A 187 14.08 7.84 1.33
N PHE A 188 13.16 8.74 1.66
CA PHE A 188 11.85 8.39 2.19
C PHE A 188 11.03 7.60 1.17
N ALA A 189 10.90 8.08 -0.07
CA ALA A 189 10.16 7.41 -1.11
C ALA A 189 10.68 5.98 -1.36
N ALA A 190 12.02 5.81 -1.46
CA ALA A 190 12.63 4.50 -1.64
C ALA A 190 12.36 3.55 -0.46
N ASN A 191 12.51 4.03 0.79
CA ASN A 191 12.23 3.22 1.98
C ASN A 191 10.74 2.89 2.11
N ALA A 192 9.82 3.82 1.80
CA ALA A 192 8.38 3.60 1.84
C ALA A 192 7.93 2.55 0.81
N ILE A 193 8.45 2.62 -0.42
CA ILE A 193 8.16 1.63 -1.47
C ILE A 193 8.73 0.26 -1.09
N ALA A 194 9.97 0.19 -0.59
CA ALA A 194 10.57 -1.07 -0.15
C ALA A 194 9.81 -1.70 1.04
N ALA A 195 9.44 -0.89 2.03
CA ALA A 195 8.60 -1.34 3.16
C ALA A 195 7.23 -1.83 2.68
N GLY A 196 6.63 -1.13 1.70
CA GLY A 196 5.39 -1.55 1.04
C GLY A 196 5.51 -2.91 0.37
N ALA A 197 6.60 -3.19 -0.34
CA ALA A 197 6.85 -4.49 -0.96
C ALA A 197 6.91 -5.63 0.07
N VAL A 198 7.62 -5.40 1.19
CA VAL A 198 7.67 -6.36 2.31
C VAL A 198 6.28 -6.56 2.92
N PHE A 199 5.57 -5.47 3.21
CA PHE A 199 4.25 -5.50 3.83
C PHE A 199 3.24 -6.30 3.01
N TRP A 200 3.10 -6.02 1.71
CA TRP A 200 2.20 -6.73 0.82
C TRP A 200 2.58 -8.22 0.67
N THR A 201 3.87 -8.50 0.57
CA THR A 201 4.36 -9.90 0.49
C THR A 201 3.98 -10.67 1.75
N LEU A 202 4.14 -10.07 2.94
CA LEU A 202 3.75 -10.68 4.21
C LEU A 202 2.24 -10.88 4.31
N ILE A 203 1.42 -9.89 3.88
CA ILE A 203 -0.04 -10.04 3.82
C ILE A 203 -0.41 -11.27 2.98
N GLY A 204 0.09 -11.37 1.76
CA GLY A 204 -0.25 -12.49 0.88
C GLY A 204 0.24 -13.83 1.40
N LEU A 205 1.47 -13.89 1.93
CA LEU A 205 2.05 -15.08 2.53
C LEU A 205 1.25 -15.58 3.73
N PHE A 206 0.97 -14.71 4.71
CA PHE A 206 0.24 -15.07 5.91
C PHE A 206 -1.21 -15.42 5.60
N LEU A 207 -1.84 -14.72 4.65
CA LEU A 207 -3.19 -15.03 4.20
C LEU A 207 -3.25 -16.43 3.57
N GLY A 208 -2.31 -16.78 2.71
CA GLY A 208 -2.24 -18.11 2.10
C GLY A 208 -2.04 -19.22 3.14
N ILE A 209 -1.18 -18.97 4.13
CA ILE A 209 -0.97 -19.91 5.25
C ILE A 209 -2.26 -20.06 6.06
N ALA A 210 -2.89 -18.95 6.45
CA ALA A 210 -4.08 -18.97 7.29
C ALA A 210 -5.27 -19.67 6.59
N ILE A 211 -5.50 -19.40 5.31
CA ILE A 211 -6.57 -20.06 4.54
C ILE A 211 -6.35 -21.57 4.50
N ASP A 212 -5.14 -22.04 4.19
CA ASP A 212 -4.84 -23.47 4.13
C ASP A 212 -4.99 -24.16 5.48
N GLU A 213 -4.60 -23.52 6.59
CA GLU A 213 -4.77 -24.10 7.94
C GLU A 213 -6.26 -24.18 8.35
N PHE A 214 -7.04 -23.14 8.06
CA PHE A 214 -8.49 -23.19 8.33
C PHE A 214 -9.24 -24.19 7.45
N ALA A 215 -8.72 -24.50 6.25
CA ALA A 215 -9.29 -25.54 5.40
C ALA A 215 -9.04 -26.94 5.96
N LYS A 216 -7.84 -27.23 6.50
CA LYS A 216 -7.50 -28.54 7.11
C LYS A 216 -8.34 -28.86 8.34
N GLY A 217 -8.64 -27.86 9.18
CA GLY A 217 -9.47 -28.05 10.38
C GLY A 217 -10.90 -28.50 10.09
N VAL A 218 -11.37 -28.42 8.83
CA VAL A 218 -12.70 -28.92 8.41
C VAL A 218 -12.70 -30.42 8.16
N HIS A 219 -11.59 -30.98 7.74
CA HIS A 219 -11.47 -32.40 7.42
C HIS A 219 -11.09 -33.28 8.64
N ALA A 220 -10.81 -32.62 9.78
CA ALA A 220 -10.44 -33.30 11.03
C ALA A 220 -11.58 -33.41 12.05
N THR A 221 -12.76 -32.84 11.75
CA THR A 221 -14.00 -32.95 12.53
C THR A 221 -15.07 -33.70 11.74
#